data_0e1947b1a0e153f8516bd97173731070
#
_entry.id   0e1947b1a0e153f8516bd97173731070
#
_cell.length_a   1.000
_cell.length_b   1.000
_cell.length_c   1.000
_cell.angle_alpha   90.00
_cell.angle_beta   90.00
_cell.angle_gamma   90.00
#
_symmetry.space_group_name_H-M   'P 1'
#
loop_
_entity.id
_entity.type
_entity.pdbx_description
1 polymer ?
#
loop_
_entity_poly.entity_id
_entity_poly.type
_entity_poly.pdbx_seq_one_letter_code
_entity_poly.pdbx_strand_id
1 'polypeptide(L)'
;FPSPDKRSCNGIAQKTNEIFEANYDFTKVKSAYVWKTIADPFLGKYSLIKVCSGVIKSDDTLLNVEKGEEERLNKLYVLEGSKPIEVPELHAGDIGAIAKLNSVQTGDSLATKANPILYPKALLSTPYTCKRFKAVKKGDEDKISQALAKMMSEDKTLRVVNDSANRQSLIYGIGDQHLDIVIMITYTYQCFII
;
A
#
# COMPACT_ATOMS: atom_id res chain seq x y z
N PHE A 1 12.36 -22.67 -0.97
CA PHE A 1 11.11 -22.05 -0.55
C PHE A 1 9.92 -22.84 -1.12
N PRO A 2 8.81 -22.97 -0.38
CA PRO A 2 7.63 -23.63 -0.90
C PRO A 2 6.99 -22.79 -2.02
N SER A 3 6.46 -23.46 -3.04
CA SER A 3 5.68 -22.84 -4.10
C SER A 3 4.38 -22.23 -3.54
N PRO A 4 3.80 -21.19 -4.18
CA PRO A 4 2.55 -20.57 -3.74
C PRO A 4 1.38 -21.53 -3.55
N ASP A 5 1.29 -22.58 -4.40
CA ASP A 5 0.27 -23.61 -4.34
C ASP A 5 0.27 -24.43 -3.04
N LYS A 6 1.39 -24.42 -2.29
CA LYS A 6 1.54 -25.09 -0.99
C LYS A 6 1.10 -24.25 0.21
N ARG A 7 0.59 -23.05 -0.03
CA ARG A 7 0.07 -22.16 1.02
C ARG A 7 -1.40 -21.89 0.79
N SER A 8 -2.18 -21.90 1.87
CA SER A 8 -3.56 -21.42 1.83
C SER A 8 -3.58 -19.89 1.72
N CYS A 9 -4.50 -19.38 0.93
CA CYS A 9 -4.83 -17.96 0.85
C CYS A 9 -6.34 -17.85 0.95
N ASN A 10 -6.82 -17.43 2.12
CA ASN A 10 -8.25 -17.41 2.42
C ASN A 10 -8.71 -15.98 2.62
N GLY A 11 -9.83 -15.63 2.01
CA GLY A 11 -10.55 -14.38 2.20
C GLY A 11 -11.97 -14.64 2.67
N ILE A 12 -12.75 -13.58 2.83
CA ILE A 12 -14.19 -13.63 3.15
C ILE A 12 -14.97 -13.08 1.96
N ALA A 13 -15.86 -13.88 1.40
CA ALA A 13 -16.77 -13.43 0.37
C ALA A 13 -17.83 -12.54 1.02
N GLN A 14 -17.82 -11.23 0.71
CA GLN A 14 -18.70 -10.25 1.38
C GLN A 14 -20.19 -10.49 1.19
N LYS A 15 -20.59 -11.14 0.10
CA LYS A 15 -22.01 -11.40 -0.20
C LYS A 15 -22.59 -12.54 0.62
N THR A 16 -21.82 -13.60 0.84
CA THR A 16 -22.27 -14.81 1.55
C THR A 16 -21.75 -14.86 2.98
N ASN A 17 -20.75 -14.03 3.29
CA ASN A 17 -20.01 -14.05 4.56
C ASN A 17 -19.31 -15.39 4.85
N GLU A 18 -19.03 -16.15 3.79
CA GLU A 18 -18.35 -17.45 3.86
C GLU A 18 -16.86 -17.31 3.58
N ILE A 19 -16.09 -18.29 4.05
CA ILE A 19 -14.66 -18.36 3.74
C ILE A 19 -14.47 -18.67 2.26
N PHE A 20 -13.76 -17.80 1.56
CA PHE A 20 -13.33 -18.02 0.19
C PHE A 20 -11.90 -18.52 0.17
N GLU A 21 -11.72 -19.77 -0.22
CA GLU A 21 -10.41 -20.38 -0.41
C GLU A 21 -9.86 -20.06 -1.79
N ALA A 22 -9.04 -19.03 -1.87
CA ALA A 22 -8.40 -18.62 -3.12
C ALA A 22 -7.35 -19.64 -3.57
N ASN A 23 -6.48 -20.04 -2.66
CA ASN A 23 -5.45 -21.09 -2.81
C ASN A 23 -4.60 -20.95 -4.09
N TYR A 24 -4.46 -19.71 -4.58
CA TYR A 24 -3.73 -19.38 -5.81
C TYR A 24 -4.22 -20.13 -7.06
N ASP A 25 -5.51 -20.43 -7.11
CA ASP A 25 -6.16 -21.08 -8.23
C ASP A 25 -6.50 -20.04 -9.30
N PHE A 26 -5.89 -20.18 -10.49
CA PHE A 26 -6.09 -19.27 -11.63
C PHE A 26 -7.45 -19.47 -12.34
N THR A 27 -8.18 -20.54 -12.04
CA THR A 27 -9.53 -20.79 -12.60
C THR A 27 -10.63 -20.08 -11.84
N LYS A 28 -10.35 -19.65 -10.61
CA LYS A 28 -11.30 -18.95 -9.75
C LYS A 28 -11.48 -17.49 -10.14
N VAL A 29 -12.40 -16.82 -9.46
CA VAL A 29 -12.64 -15.37 -9.64
C VAL A 29 -11.40 -14.55 -9.32
N LYS A 30 -11.21 -13.45 -10.05
CA LYS A 30 -10.06 -12.56 -9.88
C LYS A 30 -10.08 -11.90 -8.52
N SER A 31 -8.97 -12.05 -7.78
CA SER A 31 -8.76 -11.32 -6.54
C SER A 31 -7.27 -11.13 -6.24
N ALA A 32 -6.95 -10.02 -5.60
CA ALA A 32 -5.60 -9.67 -5.19
C ALA A 32 -5.60 -8.94 -3.85
N TYR A 33 -4.46 -9.00 -3.18
CA TYR A 33 -4.19 -8.29 -1.94
C TYR A 33 -3.07 -7.27 -2.15
N VAL A 34 -3.28 -6.04 -1.73
CA VAL A 34 -2.28 -4.96 -1.81
C VAL A 34 -1.40 -5.02 -0.57
N TRP A 35 -0.21 -5.56 -0.70
CA TRP A 35 0.65 -5.78 0.45
C TRP A 35 1.62 -4.62 0.73
N LYS A 36 1.90 -3.77 -0.26
CA LYS A 36 2.76 -2.59 -0.10
C LYS A 36 2.44 -1.50 -1.12
N THR A 37 2.67 -0.26 -0.73
CA THR A 37 2.68 0.91 -1.61
C THR A 37 4.10 1.46 -1.69
N ILE A 38 4.55 1.84 -2.90
CA ILE A 38 5.84 2.50 -3.15
C ILE A 38 5.54 3.80 -3.89
N ALA A 39 6.16 4.88 -3.47
CA ALA A 39 6.06 6.17 -4.15
C ALA A 39 7.32 6.42 -4.98
N ASP A 40 7.23 6.14 -6.28
CA ASP A 40 8.31 6.40 -7.22
C ASP A 40 8.35 7.89 -7.62
N PRO A 41 9.53 8.53 -7.66
CA PRO A 41 9.65 9.93 -8.03
C PRO A 41 9.21 10.27 -9.46
N PHE A 42 9.31 9.32 -10.39
CA PHE A 42 9.04 9.52 -11.82
C PHE A 42 7.67 9.01 -12.27
N LEU A 43 7.28 7.86 -11.77
CA LEU A 43 6.05 7.16 -12.19
C LEU A 43 4.90 7.35 -11.20
N GLY A 44 5.19 7.93 -10.03
CA GLY A 44 4.21 8.16 -8.98
C GLY A 44 3.99 6.95 -8.07
N LYS A 45 2.77 6.75 -7.63
CA LYS A 45 2.43 5.69 -6.68
C LYS A 45 2.28 4.34 -7.38
N TYR A 46 3.02 3.33 -6.90
CA TYR A 46 2.82 1.93 -7.23
C TYR A 46 2.13 1.20 -6.07
N SER A 47 1.10 0.45 -6.39
CA SER A 47 0.49 -0.52 -5.48
C SER A 47 1.03 -1.91 -5.81
N LEU A 48 1.80 -2.50 -4.90
CA LEU A 48 2.30 -3.86 -5.04
C LEU A 48 1.21 -4.82 -4.63
N ILE A 49 0.84 -5.70 -5.54
CA ILE A 49 -0.23 -6.67 -5.36
C ILE A 49 0.32 -8.09 -5.35
N LYS A 50 -0.36 -8.94 -4.61
CA LYS A 50 -0.25 -10.39 -4.72
C LYS A 50 -1.57 -10.91 -5.27
N VAL A 51 -1.53 -11.57 -6.40
CA VAL A 51 -2.72 -12.20 -6.99
C VAL A 51 -3.06 -13.45 -6.19
N CYS A 52 -4.23 -13.47 -5.55
CA CYS A 52 -4.65 -14.58 -4.68
C CYS A 52 -5.44 -15.64 -5.46
N SER A 53 -6.23 -15.23 -6.46
CA SER A 53 -6.98 -16.13 -7.34
C SER A 53 -7.25 -15.50 -8.70
N GLY A 54 -7.49 -16.33 -9.69
CA GLY A 54 -7.80 -15.92 -11.06
C GLY A 54 -6.59 -15.39 -11.83
N VAL A 55 -6.87 -14.68 -12.91
CA VAL A 55 -5.89 -14.01 -13.78
C VAL A 55 -6.31 -12.57 -13.94
N ILE A 56 -5.44 -11.64 -13.55
CA ILE A 56 -5.65 -10.20 -13.68
C ILE A 56 -4.98 -9.73 -14.96
N LYS A 57 -5.71 -9.01 -15.80
CA LYS A 57 -5.21 -8.49 -17.07
C LYS A 57 -5.11 -6.97 -17.06
N SER A 58 -4.27 -6.43 -17.94
CA SER A 58 -4.27 -5.00 -18.22
C SER A 58 -5.67 -4.57 -18.66
N ASP A 59 -6.07 -3.36 -18.28
CA ASP A 59 -7.39 -2.79 -18.52
C ASP A 59 -8.58 -3.46 -17.78
N ASP A 60 -8.34 -4.46 -16.93
CA ASP A 60 -9.38 -4.96 -16.03
C ASP A 60 -9.86 -3.85 -15.08
N THR A 61 -11.13 -3.90 -14.71
CA THR A 61 -11.70 -3.08 -13.65
C THR A 61 -11.95 -3.94 -12.42
N LEU A 62 -11.31 -3.60 -11.31
CA LEU A 62 -11.50 -4.28 -10.03
C LEU A 62 -12.09 -3.33 -9.00
N LEU A 63 -12.84 -3.89 -8.08
CA LEU A 63 -13.40 -3.19 -6.92
C LEU A 63 -12.36 -3.17 -5.79
N ASN A 64 -12.08 -2.00 -5.24
CA ASN A 64 -11.48 -1.87 -3.92
C ASN A 64 -12.56 -2.23 -2.88
N VAL A 65 -12.44 -3.39 -2.29
CA VAL A 65 -13.51 -3.98 -1.46
C VAL A 65 -13.73 -3.19 -0.17
N GLU A 66 -12.67 -2.62 0.40
CA GLU A 66 -12.73 -1.82 1.63
C GLU A 66 -13.43 -0.48 1.42
N LYS A 67 -13.28 0.13 0.25
CA LYS A 67 -13.81 1.47 -0.04
C LYS A 67 -15.06 1.46 -0.91
N GLY A 68 -15.33 0.34 -1.59
CA GLY A 68 -16.44 0.23 -2.52
C GLY A 68 -16.23 0.98 -3.85
N GLU A 69 -15.01 1.37 -4.16
CA GLU A 69 -14.65 2.13 -5.36
C GLU A 69 -14.06 1.23 -6.45
N GLU A 70 -14.46 1.45 -7.69
CA GLU A 70 -13.92 0.72 -8.83
C GLU A 70 -12.64 1.39 -9.35
N GLU A 71 -11.60 0.58 -9.57
CA GLU A 71 -10.31 1.01 -10.12
C GLU A 71 -10.03 0.30 -11.43
N ARG A 72 -9.72 1.08 -12.46
CA ARG A 72 -9.26 0.53 -13.74
C ARG A 72 -7.74 0.31 -13.69
N LEU A 73 -7.32 -0.90 -14.00
CA LEU A 73 -5.93 -1.31 -14.04
C LEU A 73 -5.35 -1.01 -15.42
N ASN A 74 -4.71 0.16 -15.58
CA ASN A 74 -4.22 0.55 -16.90
C ASN A 74 -3.08 -0.35 -17.37
N LYS A 75 -2.02 -0.49 -16.56
CA LYS A 75 -0.84 -1.28 -16.88
C LYS A 75 -0.41 -2.10 -15.68
N LEU A 76 0.01 -3.31 -15.96
CA LEU A 76 0.57 -4.23 -14.98
C LEU A 76 2.08 -4.32 -15.15
N TYR A 77 2.80 -4.44 -14.04
CA TYR A 77 4.25 -4.53 -14.04
C TYR A 77 4.72 -5.66 -13.13
N VAL A 78 5.85 -6.25 -13.51
CA VAL A 78 6.70 -7.05 -12.62
C VAL A 78 7.95 -6.21 -12.34
N LEU A 79 8.36 -6.14 -11.06
CA LEU A 79 9.54 -5.38 -10.67
C LEU A 79 10.78 -6.29 -10.65
N GLU A 80 11.75 -5.98 -11.51
CA GLU A 80 13.10 -6.55 -11.45
C GLU A 80 14.04 -5.54 -10.79
N GLY A 81 14.19 -5.65 -9.47
CA GLY A 81 14.85 -4.63 -8.67
C GLY A 81 14.08 -3.29 -8.76
N SER A 82 14.72 -2.26 -9.32
CA SER A 82 14.10 -0.94 -9.52
C SER A 82 13.44 -0.76 -10.90
N LYS A 83 13.55 -1.76 -11.80
CA LYS A 83 13.01 -1.66 -13.16
C LYS A 83 11.61 -2.25 -13.25
N PRO A 84 10.59 -1.47 -13.61
CA PRO A 84 9.25 -1.98 -13.91
C PRO A 84 9.22 -2.56 -15.33
N ILE A 85 8.89 -3.85 -15.45
CA ILE A 85 8.67 -4.53 -16.72
C ILE A 85 7.17 -4.68 -16.91
N GLU A 86 6.64 -4.11 -18.00
CA GLU A 86 5.23 -4.20 -18.33
C GLU A 86 4.88 -5.63 -18.77
N VAL A 87 3.78 -6.16 -18.22
CA VAL A 87 3.25 -7.47 -18.52
C VAL A 87 1.77 -7.38 -18.87
N PRO A 88 1.25 -8.24 -19.78
CA PRO A 88 -0.15 -8.20 -20.17
C PRO A 88 -1.09 -8.75 -19.09
N GLU A 89 -0.63 -9.69 -18.30
CA GLU A 89 -1.42 -10.35 -17.26
C GLU A 89 -0.56 -10.86 -16.10
N LEU A 90 -1.22 -11.06 -14.95
CA LEU A 90 -0.65 -11.64 -13.72
C LEU A 90 -1.55 -12.79 -13.28
N HIS A 91 -0.95 -13.92 -12.98
CA HIS A 91 -1.64 -15.13 -12.57
C HIS A 91 -1.70 -15.26 -11.04
N ALA A 92 -2.61 -16.07 -10.55
CA ALA A 92 -2.69 -16.43 -9.13
C ALA A 92 -1.35 -16.95 -8.63
N GLY A 93 -0.84 -16.34 -7.55
CA GLY A 93 0.49 -16.60 -6.99
C GLY A 93 1.55 -15.57 -7.37
N ASP A 94 1.34 -14.82 -8.46
CA ASP A 94 2.28 -13.79 -8.90
C ASP A 94 2.24 -12.57 -7.98
N ILE A 95 3.39 -11.91 -7.91
CA ILE A 95 3.55 -10.59 -7.31
C ILE A 95 3.80 -9.60 -8.44
N GLY A 96 2.94 -8.60 -8.52
CA GLY A 96 3.05 -7.54 -9.51
C GLY A 96 2.86 -6.16 -8.92
N ALA A 97 2.93 -5.16 -9.77
CA ALA A 97 2.72 -3.76 -9.41
C ALA A 97 1.73 -3.11 -10.36
N ILE A 98 0.90 -2.23 -9.83
CA ILE A 98 -0.04 -1.41 -10.59
C ILE A 98 0.25 0.04 -10.29
N ALA A 99 0.46 0.83 -11.35
CA ALA A 99 0.70 2.26 -11.21
C ALA A 99 -0.59 3.07 -11.17
N LYS A 100 -0.55 4.20 -10.46
CA LYS A 100 -1.57 5.26 -10.50
C LYS A 100 -2.98 4.83 -10.08
N LEU A 101 -3.11 3.91 -9.13
CA LEU A 101 -4.40 3.66 -8.47
C LEU A 101 -4.70 4.80 -7.49
N ASN A 102 -5.91 5.34 -7.55
CA ASN A 102 -6.30 6.53 -6.78
C ASN A 102 -6.73 6.18 -5.35
N SER A 103 -7.66 5.25 -5.22
CA SER A 103 -8.28 4.91 -3.93
C SER A 103 -7.52 3.83 -3.15
N VAL A 104 -6.65 3.08 -3.80
CA VAL A 104 -6.02 1.88 -3.25
C VAL A 104 -4.88 2.21 -2.28
N GLN A 105 -4.85 1.51 -1.16
CA GLN A 105 -3.82 1.61 -0.12
C GLN A 105 -3.29 0.22 0.26
N THR A 106 -2.15 0.22 0.97
CA THR A 106 -1.60 -1.00 1.57
C THR A 106 -2.61 -1.62 2.54
N GLY A 107 -2.87 -2.90 2.37
CA GLY A 107 -3.86 -3.66 3.14
C GLY A 107 -5.23 -3.76 2.49
N ASP A 108 -5.45 -3.13 1.33
CA ASP A 108 -6.73 -3.21 0.62
C ASP A 108 -6.82 -4.48 -0.23
N SER A 109 -8.04 -4.97 -0.41
CA SER A 109 -8.39 -6.13 -1.23
C SER A 109 -8.99 -5.67 -2.55
N LEU A 110 -8.51 -6.22 -3.64
CA LEU A 110 -9.03 -5.98 -4.99
C LEU A 110 -9.74 -7.24 -5.48
N ALA A 111 -10.97 -7.12 -5.91
CA ALA A 111 -11.76 -8.24 -6.42
C ALA A 111 -12.72 -7.79 -7.52
N THR A 112 -13.42 -8.75 -8.15
CA THR A 112 -14.49 -8.42 -9.09
C THR A 112 -15.70 -7.88 -8.34
N LYS A 113 -16.40 -6.90 -8.88
CA LYS A 113 -17.65 -6.35 -8.31
C LYS A 113 -18.72 -7.42 -8.10
N ALA A 114 -18.75 -8.42 -8.98
CA ALA A 114 -19.69 -9.54 -8.87
C ALA A 114 -19.45 -10.39 -7.62
N ASN A 115 -18.16 -10.58 -7.24
CA ASN A 115 -17.75 -11.41 -6.12
C ASN A 115 -16.68 -10.65 -5.30
N PRO A 116 -17.07 -9.71 -4.42
CA PRO A 116 -16.15 -8.99 -3.57
C PRO A 116 -15.59 -9.92 -2.48
N ILE A 117 -14.26 -10.03 -2.44
CA ILE A 117 -13.53 -10.89 -1.51
C ILE A 117 -12.62 -10.01 -0.66
N LEU A 118 -12.79 -10.07 0.65
CA LEU A 118 -12.01 -9.32 1.62
C LEU A 118 -10.93 -10.22 2.21
N TYR A 119 -9.68 -9.79 2.11
CA TYR A 119 -8.54 -10.49 2.73
C TYR A 119 -8.22 -9.89 4.10
N PRO A 120 -7.74 -10.70 5.07
CA PRO A 120 -7.37 -10.20 6.38
C PRO A 120 -6.18 -9.24 6.25
N LYS A 121 -6.29 -8.09 6.90
CA LYS A 121 -5.20 -7.10 6.96
C LYS A 121 -4.08 -7.63 7.84
N ALA A 122 -2.84 -7.34 7.43
CA ALA A 122 -1.68 -7.62 8.25
C ALA A 122 -1.74 -6.82 9.55
N LEU A 123 -1.41 -7.47 10.67
CA LEU A 123 -1.26 -6.80 11.95
C LEU A 123 0.01 -5.97 11.92
N LEU A 124 -0.14 -4.66 11.97
CA LEU A 124 0.98 -3.72 12.02
C LEU A 124 1.26 -3.33 13.47
N SER A 125 2.54 -3.10 13.77
CA SER A 125 2.96 -2.58 15.06
C SER A 125 2.38 -1.18 15.28
N THR A 126 1.79 -0.96 16.46
CA THR A 126 1.33 0.37 16.85
C THR A 126 2.54 1.27 17.14
N PRO A 127 2.61 2.47 16.58
CA PRO A 127 3.68 3.41 16.88
C PRO A 127 3.61 3.83 18.35
N TYR A 128 4.68 3.64 19.09
CA TYR A 128 4.76 3.90 20.55
C TYR A 128 5.78 4.95 20.95
N THR A 129 6.67 5.36 20.04
CA THR A 129 7.61 6.46 20.27
C THR A 129 7.26 7.66 19.42
N CYS A 130 7.61 8.86 19.87
CA CYS A 130 7.35 10.06 19.09
C CYS A 130 8.49 11.07 19.21
N LYS A 131 8.63 11.88 18.17
CA LYS A 131 9.50 13.06 18.16
C LYS A 131 8.70 14.29 17.76
N ARG A 132 9.01 15.42 18.40
CA ARG A 132 8.49 16.72 17.98
C ARG A 132 9.30 17.19 16.77
N PHE A 133 8.62 17.77 15.80
CA PHE A 133 9.25 18.37 14.65
C PHE A 133 8.73 19.77 14.36
N LYS A 134 9.55 20.56 13.71
CA LYS A 134 9.23 21.92 13.26
C LYS A 134 10.01 22.23 11.99
N ALA A 135 9.40 23.00 11.10
CA ALA A 135 10.10 23.53 9.95
C ALA A 135 11.23 24.48 10.38
N VAL A 136 12.43 24.30 9.85
CA VAL A 136 13.56 25.19 10.11
C VAL A 136 13.37 26.54 9.44
N LYS A 137 12.86 26.55 8.20
CA LYS A 137 12.57 27.74 7.46
C LYS A 137 11.05 27.96 7.39
N LYS A 138 10.62 29.19 7.67
CA LYS A 138 9.23 29.59 7.50
C LYS A 138 8.83 29.46 6.02
N GLY A 139 7.73 28.75 5.75
CA GLY A 139 7.23 28.49 4.41
C GLY A 139 7.55 27.07 3.89
N ASP A 140 8.33 26.26 4.61
CA ASP A 140 8.58 24.87 4.24
C ASP A 140 7.55 23.88 4.87
N GLU A 141 6.59 24.39 5.66
CA GLU A 141 5.59 23.57 6.36
C GLU A 141 4.77 22.70 5.39
N ASP A 142 4.39 23.27 4.24
CA ASP A 142 3.63 22.54 3.22
C ASP A 142 4.45 21.43 2.57
N LYS A 143 5.74 21.67 2.30
CA LYS A 143 6.65 20.68 1.74
C LYS A 143 6.86 19.52 2.71
N ILE A 144 7.05 19.84 4.00
CA ILE A 144 7.19 18.83 5.05
C ILE A 144 5.92 17.99 5.13
N SER A 145 4.75 18.63 5.13
CA SER A 145 3.46 17.94 5.17
C SER A 145 3.29 16.99 3.99
N GLN A 146 3.65 17.41 2.79
CA GLN A 146 3.61 16.58 1.58
C GLN A 146 4.60 15.40 1.65
N ALA A 147 5.84 15.65 2.10
CA ALA A 147 6.84 14.60 2.26
C ALA A 147 6.41 13.56 3.29
N LEU A 148 5.90 14.00 4.45
CA LEU A 148 5.40 13.11 5.49
C LEU A 148 4.15 12.33 5.03
N ALA A 149 3.23 12.96 4.31
CA ALA A 149 2.06 12.29 3.73
C ALA A 149 2.49 11.18 2.74
N LYS A 150 3.51 11.44 1.92
CA LYS A 150 4.09 10.45 1.03
C LYS A 150 4.68 9.27 1.82
N MET A 151 5.48 9.54 2.85
CA MET A 151 6.07 8.50 3.69
C MET A 151 5.00 7.68 4.43
N MET A 152 3.96 8.31 4.98
CA MET A 152 2.83 7.60 5.60
C MET A 152 2.02 6.76 4.61
N SER A 153 2.06 7.07 3.31
CA SER A 153 1.44 6.23 2.28
C SER A 153 2.21 4.92 2.06
N GLU A 154 3.53 4.94 2.24
CA GLU A 154 4.42 3.80 2.09
C GLU A 154 4.54 2.99 3.39
N ASP A 155 4.62 3.68 4.52
CA ASP A 155 4.77 3.08 5.85
C ASP A 155 3.57 3.41 6.74
N LYS A 156 2.74 2.42 6.96
CA LYS A 156 1.52 2.53 7.79
C LYS A 156 1.81 2.53 9.30
N THR A 157 3.06 2.33 9.72
CA THR A 157 3.49 2.46 11.12
C THR A 157 3.91 3.88 11.49
N LEU A 158 3.97 4.79 10.50
CA LEU A 158 4.16 6.21 10.71
C LEU A 158 2.82 6.93 10.92
N ARG A 159 2.81 7.84 11.89
CA ARG A 159 1.66 8.70 12.15
C ARG A 159 2.11 10.12 12.50
N VAL A 160 1.49 11.10 11.88
CA VAL A 160 1.69 12.52 12.21
C VAL A 160 0.46 13.05 12.92
N VAL A 161 0.69 13.77 14.02
CA VAL A 161 -0.35 14.39 14.82
C VAL A 161 0.00 15.86 15.04
N ASN A 162 -0.93 16.74 14.70
CA ASN A 162 -0.83 18.15 15.05
C ASN A 162 -1.58 18.38 16.37
N ASP A 163 -0.82 18.59 17.44
CA ASP A 163 -1.33 18.89 18.75
C ASP A 163 -1.56 20.41 18.87
N SER A 164 -2.79 20.82 18.63
CA SER A 164 -3.19 22.23 18.68
C SER A 164 -3.17 22.79 20.09
N ALA A 165 -3.41 21.97 21.11
CA ALA A 165 -3.40 22.38 22.50
C ALA A 165 -2.00 22.83 22.96
N ASN A 166 -0.98 22.04 22.56
CA ASN A 166 0.42 22.34 22.90
C ASN A 166 1.16 23.06 21.76
N ARG A 167 0.47 23.38 20.66
CA ARG A 167 1.04 24.05 19.47
C ARG A 167 2.29 23.35 18.92
N GLN A 168 2.23 22.04 18.81
CA GLN A 168 3.35 21.22 18.35
C GLN A 168 2.90 20.16 17.35
N SER A 169 3.80 19.81 16.44
CA SER A 169 3.62 18.70 15.52
C SER A 169 4.49 17.53 15.96
N LEU A 170 3.87 16.36 16.02
CA LEU A 170 4.49 15.13 16.49
C LEU A 170 4.49 14.10 15.39
N ILE A 171 5.61 13.40 15.24
CA ILE A 171 5.73 12.21 14.39
C ILE A 171 5.90 10.99 15.28
N TYR A 172 5.04 10.00 15.08
CA TYR A 172 5.06 8.73 15.80
C TYR A 172 5.62 7.63 14.92
N GLY A 173 6.39 6.71 15.50
CA GLY A 173 6.96 5.55 14.87
C GLY A 173 7.17 4.39 15.82
N ILE A 174 7.67 3.27 15.32
CA ILE A 174 7.89 2.03 16.09
C ILE A 174 9.22 2.00 16.85
N GLY A 175 10.02 3.06 16.80
CA GLY A 175 11.30 3.16 17.53
C GLY A 175 12.08 4.40 17.13
N ASP A 176 13.08 4.75 17.94
CA ASP A 176 13.89 5.96 17.72
C ASP A 176 14.69 5.89 16.43
N GLN A 177 15.31 4.74 16.13
CA GLN A 177 16.04 4.55 14.87
C GLN A 177 15.12 4.69 13.66
N HIS A 178 13.88 4.19 13.75
CA HIS A 178 12.88 4.38 12.70
C HIS A 178 12.63 5.86 12.45
N LEU A 179 12.39 6.63 13.50
CA LEU A 179 12.15 8.07 13.38
C LEU A 179 13.40 8.84 12.90
N ASP A 180 14.60 8.42 13.29
CA ASP A 180 15.84 9.02 12.80
C ASP A 180 16.01 8.84 11.30
N ILE A 181 15.72 7.65 10.77
CA ILE A 181 15.73 7.38 9.32
C ILE A 181 14.68 8.25 8.61
N VAL A 182 13.47 8.34 9.14
CA VAL A 182 12.41 9.18 8.57
C VAL A 182 12.84 10.64 8.49
N ILE A 183 13.43 11.16 9.57
CA ILE A 183 13.97 12.53 9.61
C ILE A 183 15.07 12.68 8.58
N MET A 184 16.02 11.74 8.49
CA MET A 184 17.11 11.79 7.52
C MET A 184 16.60 11.79 6.07
N ILE A 185 15.55 10.99 5.77
CA ILE A 185 14.92 10.99 4.44
C ILE A 185 14.25 12.35 4.15
N THR A 186 13.62 13.00 5.13
CA THR A 186 13.04 14.32 4.92
C THR A 186 14.09 15.40 4.60
N TYR A 187 15.30 15.28 5.12
CA TYR A 187 16.42 16.13 4.70
C TYR A 187 16.77 15.95 3.21
N THR A 188 16.71 14.74 2.70
CA THR A 188 16.95 14.43 1.28
C THR A 188 15.91 15.11 0.38
N TYR A 189 14.67 15.29 0.84
CA TYR A 189 13.62 16.05 0.16
C TYR A 189 13.75 17.57 0.34
N GLN A 190 14.91 18.07 0.80
CA GLN A 190 15.16 19.49 1.10
C GLN A 190 14.24 20.10 2.16
N CYS A 191 13.62 19.27 2.98
CA CYS A 191 12.79 19.68 4.10
C CYS A 191 13.58 19.48 5.38
N PHE A 192 13.93 20.57 6.07
CA PHE A 192 14.64 20.50 7.34
C PHE A 192 13.63 20.39 8.49
N ILE A 193 13.72 19.30 9.25
CA ILE A 193 12.93 19.03 10.45
C ILE A 193 13.87 19.03 11.65
N ILE A 194 13.53 19.75 12.71
CA ILE A 194 14.20 19.74 14.02
C ILE A 194 13.21 19.33 15.09
#